data_9c324f581804bd2dc347af7e4cd34c23
#
_entry.id   9c324f581804bd2dc347af7e4cd34c23
#
_cell.length_a   1.000
_cell.length_b   1.000
_cell.length_c   1.000
_cell.angle_alpha   90.00
_cell.angle_beta   90.00
_cell.angle_gamma   90.00
#
_symmetry.space_group_name_H-M   'P 1'
#
loop_
_entity.id
_entity.type
_entity.pdbx_description
1 polymer ?
#
loop_
_entity_poly.entity_id
_entity_poly.type
_entity_poly.pdbx_seq_one_letter_code
_entity_poly.pdbx_strand_id
1 'polypeptide(L)'
;MNRIIAVNSNCYHGFSIEEAVAGIKAAGFRYIELTATKGWTEHVFPDQSFERLLEVKDKLDAAGLIPFAMSGHCNLMDIERIGDFIKNIRLAAFFGCEYIVSSIGEAHLKDNAVADNETVAGYIRALVPHLEKYNLKLVLETHGKEHGTGKVLAEIARLVGSERVKVNYDTANVIFYGRVDPCEDLMECIGDVAYVHLKDKAGADDVWDFPAVGKGCVDFPKFFGQLEAAGNNSPFSIEIEFTAAGPKDLAEVNQAVLDSAEYLIAQGYTL
;
A
#
# COMPACT_ATOMS: atom_id res chain seq x y z
N MET A 1 -13.96 6.40 15.32
CA MET A 1 -12.49 6.26 15.56
C MET A 1 -11.75 7.22 14.63
N ASN A 2 -10.82 7.99 15.16
CA ASN A 2 -10.14 9.05 14.38
C ASN A 2 -8.81 8.47 13.84
N ARG A 3 -8.86 7.88 12.65
CA ARG A 3 -7.71 7.25 11.98
C ARG A 3 -7.64 7.81 10.56
N ILE A 4 -6.46 8.10 10.04
CA ILE A 4 -6.29 8.47 8.62
C ILE A 4 -6.66 7.27 7.76
N ILE A 5 -7.54 7.50 6.78
CA ILE A 5 -7.94 6.49 5.79
C ILE A 5 -7.72 7.09 4.40
N ALA A 6 -6.80 6.51 3.66
CA ALA A 6 -6.52 6.81 2.27
C ALA A 6 -7.19 5.79 1.33
N VAL A 7 -7.23 6.10 0.06
CA VAL A 7 -7.50 5.14 -1.01
C VAL A 7 -6.26 5.06 -1.88
N ASN A 8 -5.78 3.84 -2.12
CA ASN A 8 -4.70 3.61 -3.06
C ASN A 8 -5.21 3.83 -4.49
N SER A 9 -4.55 4.70 -5.23
CA SER A 9 -4.92 4.95 -6.62
C SER A 9 -4.77 3.70 -7.50
N ASN A 10 -4.08 2.65 -7.03
CA ASN A 10 -4.05 1.32 -7.66
C ASN A 10 -5.45 0.71 -7.87
N CYS A 11 -6.44 1.05 -7.04
CA CYS A 11 -7.83 0.67 -7.27
C CYS A 11 -8.32 1.05 -8.68
N TYR A 12 -7.72 2.09 -9.26
CA TYR A 12 -7.99 2.61 -10.60
C TYR A 12 -6.95 2.14 -11.63
N HIS A 13 -6.37 0.95 -11.44
CA HIS A 13 -5.49 0.35 -12.44
C HIS A 13 -6.19 0.29 -13.81
N GLY A 14 -5.49 0.76 -14.85
CA GLY A 14 -6.05 0.85 -16.22
C GLY A 14 -6.85 2.13 -16.51
N PHE A 15 -7.09 2.98 -15.51
CA PHE A 15 -7.70 4.30 -15.65
C PHE A 15 -6.67 5.42 -15.37
N SER A 16 -7.03 6.67 -15.67
CA SER A 16 -6.14 7.81 -15.45
C SER A 16 -6.11 8.24 -13.97
N ILE A 17 -5.07 8.97 -13.58
CA ILE A 17 -5.01 9.57 -12.22
C ILE A 17 -6.16 10.59 -12.03
N GLU A 18 -6.61 11.26 -13.09
CA GLU A 18 -7.73 12.18 -13.07
C GLU A 18 -9.03 11.48 -12.69
N GLU A 19 -9.27 10.30 -13.23
CA GLU A 19 -10.43 9.46 -12.91
C GLU A 19 -10.33 8.94 -11.47
N ALA A 20 -9.14 8.53 -11.03
CA ALA A 20 -8.90 8.13 -9.65
C ALA A 20 -9.18 9.28 -8.66
N VAL A 21 -8.63 10.47 -8.93
CA VAL A 21 -8.87 11.67 -8.10
C VAL A 21 -10.36 11.99 -8.00
N ALA A 22 -11.07 11.96 -9.14
CA ALA A 22 -12.50 12.25 -9.16
C ALA A 22 -13.32 11.22 -8.37
N GLY A 23 -13.05 9.93 -8.56
CA GLY A 23 -13.78 8.85 -7.88
C GLY A 23 -13.51 8.82 -6.37
N ILE A 24 -12.25 8.94 -5.94
CA ILE A 24 -11.85 8.97 -4.53
C ILE A 24 -12.50 10.17 -3.82
N LYS A 25 -12.48 11.35 -4.47
CA LYS A 25 -13.15 12.55 -3.94
C LYS A 25 -14.65 12.37 -3.83
N ALA A 26 -15.28 11.78 -4.86
CA ALA A 26 -16.73 11.55 -4.87
C ALA A 26 -17.19 10.58 -3.78
N ALA A 27 -16.35 9.60 -3.40
CA ALA A 27 -16.60 8.68 -2.29
C ALA A 27 -16.37 9.32 -0.90
N GLY A 28 -15.94 10.58 -0.82
CA GLY A 28 -15.84 11.35 0.42
C GLY A 28 -14.48 11.27 1.12
N PHE A 29 -13.49 10.60 0.55
CA PHE A 29 -12.16 10.53 1.13
C PHE A 29 -11.40 11.85 1.05
N ARG A 30 -10.51 12.03 2.00
CA ARG A 30 -9.63 13.19 2.10
C ARG A 30 -8.18 12.86 1.74
N TYR A 31 -7.78 11.62 1.87
CA TYR A 31 -6.41 11.18 1.66
C TYR A 31 -6.32 10.19 0.49
N ILE A 32 -5.22 10.26 -0.23
CA ILE A 32 -4.90 9.37 -1.34
C ILE A 32 -3.50 8.77 -1.14
N GLU A 33 -3.36 7.50 -1.49
CA GLU A 33 -2.08 6.86 -1.73
C GLU A 33 -1.83 6.85 -3.24
N LEU A 34 -0.74 7.46 -3.67
CA LEU A 34 -0.37 7.53 -5.08
C LEU A 34 0.37 6.27 -5.52
N THR A 35 0.09 5.76 -6.70
CA THR A 35 0.80 4.59 -7.24
C THR A 35 1.86 5.01 -8.24
N ALA A 36 3.10 4.56 -7.98
CA ALA A 36 4.30 4.76 -8.78
C ALA A 36 4.99 3.41 -9.05
N THR A 37 4.22 2.39 -9.43
CA THR A 37 4.70 1.02 -9.61
C THR A 37 4.93 0.74 -11.09
N LYS A 38 6.22 0.63 -11.46
CA LYS A 38 6.64 0.42 -12.85
C LYS A 38 6.10 -0.88 -13.43
N GLY A 39 5.56 -0.77 -14.65
CA GLY A 39 5.00 -1.92 -15.37
C GLY A 39 3.62 -2.35 -14.88
N TRP A 40 3.03 -1.61 -13.94
CA TRP A 40 1.70 -1.87 -13.43
C TRP A 40 0.84 -0.59 -13.44
N THR A 41 0.87 0.21 -12.41
CA THR A 41 0.13 1.46 -12.32
C THR A 41 1.12 2.61 -12.12
N GLU A 42 1.31 3.42 -13.15
CA GLU A 42 2.22 4.57 -13.15
C GLU A 42 1.41 5.88 -13.16
N HIS A 43 0.52 6.07 -12.18
CA HIS A 43 -0.25 7.31 -12.03
C HIS A 43 0.67 8.52 -11.83
N VAL A 44 1.73 8.33 -11.05
CA VAL A 44 2.90 9.19 -11.00
C VAL A 44 4.15 8.31 -11.13
N PHE A 45 5.21 8.83 -11.73
CA PHE A 45 6.46 8.07 -11.84
C PHE A 45 7.67 9.01 -11.97
N PRO A 46 8.86 8.65 -11.45
CA PRO A 46 10.04 9.52 -11.47
C PRO A 46 10.52 9.97 -12.85
N ASP A 47 10.20 9.20 -13.90
CA ASP A 47 10.62 9.48 -15.29
C ASP A 47 9.61 10.36 -16.04
N GLN A 48 8.48 10.71 -15.43
CA GLN A 48 7.52 11.67 -16.01
C GLN A 48 8.10 13.09 -15.99
N SER A 49 7.65 13.94 -16.93
CA SER A 49 8.09 15.34 -16.97
C SER A 49 7.66 16.09 -15.71
N PHE A 50 8.46 17.08 -15.32
CA PHE A 50 8.15 17.89 -14.14
C PHE A 50 6.81 18.63 -14.30
N GLU A 51 6.48 19.07 -15.53
CA GLU A 51 5.18 19.67 -15.84
C GLU A 51 4.04 18.71 -15.55
N ARG A 52 4.17 17.43 -15.98
CA ARG A 52 3.13 16.42 -15.69
C ARG A 52 2.96 16.18 -14.20
N LEU A 53 4.04 16.09 -13.44
CA LEU A 53 3.99 15.92 -11.99
C LEU A 53 3.34 17.13 -11.29
N LEU A 54 3.60 18.35 -11.76
CA LEU A 54 2.93 19.56 -11.28
C LEU A 54 1.43 19.56 -11.61
N GLU A 55 1.04 19.18 -12.83
CA GLU A 55 -0.38 19.05 -13.20
C GLU A 55 -1.14 18.08 -12.27
N VAL A 56 -0.53 16.94 -11.93
CA VAL A 56 -1.12 15.98 -10.98
C VAL A 56 -1.27 16.63 -9.60
N LYS A 57 -0.23 17.33 -9.13
CA LYS A 57 -0.27 18.03 -7.84
C LYS A 57 -1.38 19.08 -7.80
N ASP A 58 -1.49 19.91 -8.84
CA ASP A 58 -2.53 20.94 -8.95
C ASP A 58 -3.95 20.32 -8.95
N LYS A 59 -4.12 19.14 -9.57
CA LYS A 59 -5.40 18.42 -9.56
C LYS A 59 -5.74 17.88 -8.17
N LEU A 60 -4.77 17.33 -7.44
CA LEU A 60 -4.95 16.88 -6.07
C LEU A 60 -5.34 18.05 -5.14
N ASP A 61 -4.63 19.18 -5.28
CA ASP A 61 -4.90 20.39 -4.51
C ASP A 61 -6.31 20.94 -4.83
N ALA A 62 -6.70 21.01 -6.10
CA ALA A 62 -8.03 21.45 -6.54
C ALA A 62 -9.16 20.52 -6.04
N ALA A 63 -8.91 19.21 -5.95
CA ALA A 63 -9.84 18.24 -5.40
C ALA A 63 -9.88 18.27 -3.85
N GLY A 64 -8.89 18.89 -3.19
CA GLY A 64 -8.69 18.86 -1.75
C GLY A 64 -8.30 17.47 -1.25
N LEU A 65 -7.64 16.66 -2.09
CA LEU A 65 -7.05 15.37 -1.73
C LEU A 65 -5.60 15.55 -1.29
N ILE A 66 -5.27 14.99 -0.15
CA ILE A 66 -3.94 15.06 0.44
C ILE A 66 -3.19 13.76 0.10
N PRO A 67 -2.09 13.81 -0.67
CA PRO A 67 -1.21 12.67 -0.85
C PRO A 67 -0.61 12.28 0.51
N PHE A 68 -0.92 11.08 0.98
CA PHE A 68 -0.49 10.63 2.31
C PHE A 68 0.59 9.55 2.23
N ALA A 69 0.48 8.68 1.25
CA ALA A 69 1.44 7.62 0.99
C ALA A 69 1.70 7.48 -0.52
N MET A 70 2.74 6.73 -0.86
CA MET A 70 3.04 6.36 -2.24
C MET A 70 3.43 4.88 -2.31
N SER A 71 2.69 4.09 -3.11
CA SER A 71 3.11 2.77 -3.55
C SER A 71 4.16 2.90 -4.65
N GLY A 72 5.41 2.62 -4.30
CA GLY A 72 6.55 2.74 -5.21
C GLY A 72 7.34 1.44 -5.30
N HIS A 73 6.66 0.33 -5.55
CA HIS A 73 7.25 -1.01 -5.55
C HIS A 73 8.49 -1.11 -6.42
N CYS A 74 9.51 -1.77 -5.88
CA CYS A 74 10.77 -2.04 -6.55
C CYS A 74 11.37 -3.31 -5.94
N ASN A 75 12.13 -4.09 -6.72
CA ASN A 75 12.83 -5.24 -6.17
C ASN A 75 13.95 -4.79 -5.21
N LEU A 76 13.71 -4.91 -3.92
CA LEU A 76 14.68 -4.57 -2.87
C LEU A 76 15.71 -5.70 -2.62
N MET A 77 15.58 -6.84 -3.32
CA MET A 77 16.58 -7.90 -3.34
C MET A 77 17.68 -7.67 -4.39
N ASP A 78 17.49 -6.67 -5.27
CA ASP A 78 18.47 -6.31 -6.29
C ASP A 78 19.17 -4.99 -5.91
N ILE A 79 20.47 -5.08 -5.63
CA ILE A 79 21.30 -3.90 -5.30
C ILE A 79 21.29 -2.85 -6.42
N GLU A 80 21.15 -3.24 -7.68
CA GLU A 80 21.12 -2.31 -8.80
C GLU A 80 19.82 -1.50 -8.85
N ARG A 81 18.73 -2.03 -8.26
CA ARG A 81 17.42 -1.38 -8.19
C ARG A 81 17.27 -0.42 -7.02
N ILE A 82 18.16 -0.45 -6.04
CA ILE A 82 18.13 0.48 -4.88
C ILE A 82 18.17 1.95 -5.34
N GLY A 83 18.93 2.25 -6.41
CA GLY A 83 18.96 3.59 -7.00
C GLY A 83 17.62 4.05 -7.56
N ASP A 84 16.82 3.15 -8.11
CA ASP A 84 15.48 3.44 -8.61
C ASP A 84 14.52 3.71 -7.44
N PHE A 85 14.61 2.93 -6.37
CA PHE A 85 13.81 3.18 -5.18
C PHE A 85 14.11 4.54 -4.52
N ILE A 86 15.37 4.99 -4.56
CA ILE A 86 15.73 6.36 -4.10
C ILE A 86 15.02 7.44 -4.93
N LYS A 87 14.78 7.22 -6.24
CA LYS A 87 13.98 8.14 -7.05
C LYS A 87 12.53 8.17 -6.60
N ASN A 88 11.94 7.00 -6.27
CA ASN A 88 10.58 6.90 -5.72
C ASN A 88 10.49 7.60 -4.35
N ILE A 89 11.49 7.47 -3.46
CA ILE A 89 11.55 8.24 -2.20
C ILE A 89 11.49 9.76 -2.46
N ARG A 90 12.23 10.25 -3.46
CA ARG A 90 12.23 11.68 -3.80
C ARG A 90 10.89 12.13 -4.39
N LEU A 91 10.26 11.26 -5.19
CA LEU A 91 8.93 11.53 -5.75
C LEU A 91 7.87 11.58 -4.64
N ALA A 92 7.89 10.65 -3.69
CA ALA A 92 7.01 10.67 -2.53
C ALA A 92 7.18 11.97 -1.73
N ALA A 93 8.42 12.41 -1.51
CA ALA A 93 8.72 13.68 -0.86
C ALA A 93 8.20 14.90 -1.65
N PHE A 94 8.30 14.89 -2.99
CA PHE A 94 7.76 15.95 -3.86
C PHE A 94 6.24 16.10 -3.69
N PHE A 95 5.51 15.00 -3.56
CA PHE A 95 4.07 15.02 -3.31
C PHE A 95 3.71 15.28 -1.84
N GLY A 96 4.67 15.31 -0.93
CA GLY A 96 4.43 15.57 0.49
C GLY A 96 3.90 14.34 1.26
N CYS A 97 4.15 13.13 0.74
CA CYS A 97 3.78 11.89 1.43
C CYS A 97 4.53 11.72 2.76
N GLU A 98 3.94 10.99 3.68
CA GLU A 98 4.56 10.56 4.94
C GLU A 98 5.12 9.14 4.85
N TYR A 99 4.53 8.31 3.98
CA TYR A 99 4.89 6.91 3.80
C TYR A 99 5.26 6.60 2.35
N ILE A 100 6.20 5.67 2.20
CA ILE A 100 6.45 4.99 0.92
C ILE A 100 6.34 3.49 1.14
N VAL A 101 5.55 2.84 0.30
CA VAL A 101 5.27 1.40 0.34
C VAL A 101 6.14 0.69 -0.69
N SER A 102 6.69 -0.46 -0.35
CA SER A 102 7.29 -1.41 -1.30
C SER A 102 7.11 -2.84 -0.84
N SER A 103 6.91 -3.75 -1.78
CA SER A 103 7.22 -5.17 -1.59
C SER A 103 8.73 -5.38 -1.46
N ILE A 104 9.14 -6.56 -0.99
CA ILE A 104 10.55 -6.96 -0.96
C ILE A 104 11.03 -7.37 -2.35
N GLY A 105 10.29 -8.26 -3.01
CA GLY A 105 10.58 -8.74 -4.35
C GLY A 105 9.95 -7.89 -5.44
N GLU A 106 10.27 -8.24 -6.69
CA GLU A 106 9.61 -7.63 -7.83
C GLU A 106 8.13 -8.06 -7.91
N ALA A 107 7.25 -7.08 -8.09
CA ALA A 107 5.83 -7.33 -8.16
C ALA A 107 5.36 -7.62 -9.60
N HIS A 108 5.81 -6.86 -10.59
CA HIS A 108 5.21 -6.84 -11.92
C HIS A 108 6.22 -6.92 -13.08
N LEU A 109 7.49 -6.63 -12.85
CA LEU A 109 8.54 -6.77 -13.85
C LEU A 109 9.14 -8.18 -13.80
N LYS A 110 9.77 -8.59 -14.88
CA LYS A 110 10.55 -9.85 -14.94
C LYS A 110 11.94 -9.60 -14.34
N ASP A 111 12.01 -9.54 -13.04
CA ASP A 111 13.24 -9.46 -12.28
C ASP A 111 13.34 -10.70 -11.39
N ASN A 112 14.44 -11.45 -11.51
CA ASN A 112 14.66 -12.71 -10.81
C ASN A 112 15.75 -12.60 -9.74
N ALA A 113 16.22 -11.39 -9.40
CA ALA A 113 17.16 -11.21 -8.33
C ALA A 113 16.52 -11.62 -7.00
N VAL A 114 17.21 -12.48 -6.26
CA VAL A 114 16.82 -12.96 -4.94
C VAL A 114 17.98 -12.77 -3.96
N ALA A 115 17.64 -12.43 -2.73
CA ALA A 115 18.59 -12.29 -1.64
C ALA A 115 17.98 -12.80 -0.34
N ASP A 116 18.81 -13.22 0.61
CA ASP A 116 18.34 -13.57 1.95
C ASP A 116 17.94 -12.33 2.76
N ASN A 117 17.22 -12.53 3.84
CA ASN A 117 16.66 -11.45 4.65
C ASN A 117 17.74 -10.54 5.25
N GLU A 118 18.93 -11.05 5.58
CA GLU A 118 20.04 -10.24 6.11
C GLU A 118 20.61 -9.33 5.03
N THR A 119 20.80 -9.85 3.82
CA THR A 119 21.25 -9.09 2.65
C THR A 119 20.24 -8.00 2.28
N VAL A 120 18.95 -8.36 2.21
CA VAL A 120 17.85 -7.40 1.97
C VAL A 120 17.84 -6.30 3.03
N ALA A 121 17.93 -6.65 4.31
CA ALA A 121 18.02 -5.67 5.39
C ALA A 121 19.24 -4.76 5.24
N GLY A 122 20.36 -5.28 4.73
CA GLY A 122 21.56 -4.51 4.39
C GLY A 122 21.29 -3.47 3.30
N TYR A 123 20.58 -3.86 2.23
CA TYR A 123 20.21 -2.95 1.15
C TYR A 123 19.20 -1.88 1.62
N ILE A 124 18.20 -2.28 2.41
CA ILE A 124 17.24 -1.33 2.98
C ILE A 124 17.91 -0.35 3.94
N ARG A 125 18.94 -0.75 4.72
CA ARG A 125 19.71 0.18 5.56
C ARG A 125 20.35 1.31 4.74
N ALA A 126 20.75 1.06 3.50
CA ALA A 126 21.28 2.10 2.63
C ALA A 126 20.23 3.17 2.24
N LEU A 127 18.93 2.84 2.35
CA LEU A 127 17.82 3.78 2.10
C LEU A 127 17.54 4.68 3.31
N VAL A 128 17.88 4.27 4.52
CA VAL A 128 17.54 4.99 5.77
C VAL A 128 17.97 6.46 5.76
N PRO A 129 19.19 6.84 5.33
CA PRO A 129 19.58 8.25 5.24
C PRO A 129 18.69 9.08 4.30
N HIS A 130 18.15 8.46 3.24
CA HIS A 130 17.22 9.12 2.33
C HIS A 130 15.84 9.29 2.95
N LEU A 131 15.36 8.28 3.69
CA LEU A 131 14.10 8.34 4.43
C LEU A 131 14.15 9.43 5.51
N GLU A 132 15.24 9.49 6.26
CA GLU A 132 15.46 10.53 7.27
C GLU A 132 15.51 11.93 6.66
N LYS A 133 16.27 12.10 5.57
CA LYS A 133 16.40 13.38 4.86
C LYS A 133 15.06 13.97 4.45
N TYR A 134 14.14 13.13 4.00
CA TYR A 134 12.83 13.55 3.51
C TYR A 134 11.70 13.33 4.52
N ASN A 135 12.02 12.90 5.74
CA ASN A 135 11.07 12.59 6.81
C ASN A 135 9.99 11.58 6.40
N LEU A 136 10.37 10.57 5.60
CA LEU A 136 9.50 9.49 5.16
C LEU A 136 9.70 8.24 6.02
N LYS A 137 8.69 7.37 6.04
CA LYS A 137 8.79 5.99 6.50
C LYS A 137 8.61 5.04 5.33
N LEU A 138 9.52 4.08 5.19
CA LEU A 138 9.33 2.92 4.32
C LEU A 138 8.49 1.89 5.09
N VAL A 139 7.42 1.43 4.46
CA VAL A 139 6.61 0.34 4.99
C VAL A 139 6.62 -0.82 4.00
N LEU A 140 7.13 -1.96 4.48
CA LEU A 140 7.30 -3.17 3.70
C LEU A 140 5.96 -3.91 3.61
N GLU A 141 5.47 -4.12 2.40
CA GLU A 141 4.18 -4.73 2.17
C GLU A 141 4.26 -6.26 2.17
N THR A 142 3.30 -6.90 2.83
CA THR A 142 3.07 -8.35 2.74
C THR A 142 2.66 -8.71 1.30
N HIS A 143 3.65 -9.09 0.48
CA HIS A 143 3.48 -9.36 -0.94
C HIS A 143 4.48 -10.41 -1.42
N GLY A 144 4.03 -11.30 -2.31
CA GLY A 144 4.85 -12.38 -2.85
C GLY A 144 5.01 -13.56 -1.90
N LYS A 145 5.27 -14.73 -2.46
CA LYS A 145 5.23 -16.01 -1.75
C LYS A 145 6.17 -16.08 -0.54
N GLU A 146 7.38 -15.57 -0.68
CA GLU A 146 8.41 -15.67 0.37
C GLU A 146 8.26 -14.56 1.43
N HIS A 147 7.55 -13.48 1.12
CA HIS A 147 7.38 -12.29 1.97
C HIS A 147 5.90 -11.94 2.20
N GLY A 148 5.02 -12.93 2.02
CA GLY A 148 3.56 -12.76 2.09
C GLY A 148 2.99 -12.75 3.52
N THR A 149 3.81 -12.75 4.58
CA THR A 149 3.34 -12.73 5.97
C THR A 149 3.93 -11.55 6.75
N GLY A 150 3.15 -11.01 7.68
CA GLY A 150 3.60 -9.93 8.56
C GLY A 150 4.77 -10.33 9.44
N LYS A 151 4.79 -11.60 9.88
CA LYS A 151 5.90 -12.16 10.67
C LYS A 151 7.25 -12.01 9.97
N VAL A 152 7.35 -12.41 8.70
CA VAL A 152 8.60 -12.34 7.92
C VAL A 152 9.02 -10.89 7.72
N LEU A 153 8.09 -9.99 7.41
CA LEU A 153 8.42 -8.57 7.22
C LEU A 153 8.83 -7.87 8.51
N ALA A 154 8.22 -8.23 9.63
CA ALA A 154 8.63 -7.73 10.93
C ALA A 154 10.06 -8.16 11.28
N GLU A 155 10.45 -9.39 10.94
CA GLU A 155 11.84 -9.86 11.09
C GLU A 155 12.81 -9.01 10.26
N ILE A 156 12.50 -8.77 8.98
CA ILE A 156 13.33 -7.91 8.10
C ILE A 156 13.42 -6.49 8.66
N ALA A 157 12.30 -5.89 9.06
CA ALA A 157 12.27 -4.54 9.63
C ALA A 157 13.14 -4.43 10.91
N ARG A 158 13.09 -5.45 11.77
CA ARG A 158 13.95 -5.53 12.97
C ARG A 158 15.42 -5.70 12.60
N LEU A 159 15.75 -6.49 11.60
CA LEU A 159 17.12 -6.63 11.08
C LEU A 159 17.65 -5.31 10.51
N VAL A 160 16.82 -4.49 9.86
CA VAL A 160 17.20 -3.14 9.43
C VAL A 160 17.57 -2.26 10.62
N GLY A 161 16.84 -2.36 11.72
CA GLY A 161 17.14 -1.67 12.98
C GLY A 161 16.88 -0.16 12.94
N SER A 162 15.89 0.30 12.15
CA SER A 162 15.53 1.71 12.03
C SER A 162 14.02 1.92 12.22
N GLU A 163 13.65 2.93 13.00
CA GLU A 163 12.26 3.36 13.15
C GLU A 163 11.65 3.94 11.86
N ARG A 164 12.46 4.15 10.82
CA ARG A 164 12.02 4.57 9.50
C ARG A 164 11.55 3.42 8.63
N VAL A 165 11.72 2.16 9.07
CA VAL A 165 11.34 0.96 8.32
C VAL A 165 10.40 0.12 9.16
N LYS A 166 9.19 -0.09 8.69
CA LYS A 166 8.10 -0.79 9.39
C LYS A 166 7.34 -1.68 8.39
N VAL A 167 6.26 -2.29 8.85
CA VAL A 167 5.41 -3.18 8.04
C VAL A 167 4.19 -2.42 7.53
N ASN A 168 3.89 -2.57 6.24
CA ASN A 168 2.57 -2.37 5.66
C ASN A 168 1.85 -3.73 5.62
N TYR A 169 0.82 -3.86 6.41
CA TYR A 169 0.07 -5.10 6.52
C TYR A 169 -1.09 -5.10 5.53
N ASP A 170 -0.98 -5.87 4.45
CA ASP A 170 -2.09 -6.08 3.51
C ASP A 170 -2.90 -7.30 3.93
N THR A 171 -4.15 -7.07 4.28
CA THR A 171 -5.04 -8.06 4.89
C THR A 171 -5.43 -9.21 3.95
N ALA A 172 -5.44 -9.01 2.64
CA ALA A 172 -5.76 -10.05 1.66
C ALA A 172 -4.51 -10.74 1.10
N ASN A 173 -3.40 -10.01 0.97
CA ASN A 173 -2.15 -10.58 0.48
C ASN A 173 -1.62 -11.68 1.42
N VAL A 174 -1.82 -11.55 2.74
CA VAL A 174 -1.44 -12.60 3.69
C VAL A 174 -2.25 -13.89 3.48
N ILE A 175 -3.50 -13.80 3.01
CA ILE A 175 -4.29 -14.97 2.59
C ILE A 175 -3.75 -15.49 1.26
N PHE A 176 -3.63 -14.60 0.27
CA PHE A 176 -3.30 -14.98 -1.11
C PHE A 176 -1.87 -15.49 -1.26
N TYR A 177 -0.89 -14.80 -0.69
CA TYR A 177 0.53 -15.18 -0.78
C TYR A 177 0.99 -16.01 0.41
N GLY A 178 0.65 -15.56 1.63
CA GLY A 178 1.12 -16.16 2.89
C GLY A 178 0.37 -17.42 3.29
N ARG A 179 -0.86 -17.66 2.79
CA ARG A 179 -1.72 -18.79 3.15
C ARG A 179 -2.02 -18.87 4.65
N VAL A 180 -2.19 -17.73 5.28
CA VAL A 180 -2.46 -17.62 6.71
C VAL A 180 -3.68 -16.75 6.99
N ASP A 181 -4.30 -16.94 8.16
CA ASP A 181 -5.39 -16.08 8.65
C ASP A 181 -4.81 -14.70 9.01
N PRO A 182 -5.39 -13.59 8.49
CA PRO A 182 -4.85 -12.25 8.73
C PRO A 182 -4.92 -11.83 10.20
N CYS A 183 -5.89 -12.30 10.96
CA CYS A 183 -5.99 -11.98 12.39
C CYS A 183 -4.98 -12.76 13.25
N GLU A 184 -4.60 -13.96 12.82
CA GLU A 184 -3.58 -14.76 13.53
C GLU A 184 -2.18 -14.24 13.22
N ASP A 185 -1.84 -13.99 11.94
CA ASP A 185 -0.54 -13.47 11.52
C ASP A 185 -0.29 -12.05 12.03
N LEU A 186 -1.32 -11.20 12.09
CA LEU A 186 -1.20 -9.85 12.65
C LEU A 186 -0.60 -9.85 14.05
N MET A 187 -0.97 -10.82 14.90
CA MET A 187 -0.48 -10.88 16.28
C MET A 187 1.04 -11.15 16.38
N GLU A 188 1.64 -11.74 15.34
CA GLU A 188 3.09 -12.00 15.27
C GLU A 188 3.90 -10.72 14.95
N CYS A 189 3.24 -9.69 14.41
CA CYS A 189 3.91 -8.49 13.89
C CYS A 189 3.28 -7.16 14.31
N ILE A 190 2.19 -7.15 15.07
CA ILE A 190 1.36 -5.96 15.33
C ILE A 190 2.14 -4.75 15.89
N GLY A 191 3.23 -4.98 16.63
CA GLY A 191 4.12 -3.94 17.15
C GLY A 191 5.02 -3.28 16.09
N ASP A 192 5.18 -3.93 14.93
CA ASP A 192 5.98 -3.42 13.81
C ASP A 192 5.11 -2.85 12.68
N VAL A 193 3.79 -3.05 12.74
CA VAL A 193 2.84 -2.51 11.76
C VAL A 193 2.71 -1.01 11.93
N ALA A 194 2.98 -0.25 10.87
CA ALA A 194 2.85 1.20 10.82
C ALA A 194 1.94 1.71 9.69
N TYR A 195 1.47 0.81 8.85
CA TYR A 195 0.55 1.07 7.75
C TYR A 195 -0.27 -0.19 7.45
N VAL A 196 -1.48 -0.04 6.95
CA VAL A 196 -2.34 -1.18 6.62
C VAL A 196 -3.00 -0.97 5.28
N HIS A 197 -2.81 -1.89 4.33
CA HIS A 197 -3.69 -2.01 3.19
C HIS A 197 -4.93 -2.81 3.60
N LEU A 198 -6.07 -2.13 3.61
CA LEU A 198 -7.37 -2.77 3.75
C LEU A 198 -7.77 -3.32 2.39
N LYS A 199 -7.52 -4.56 2.19
CA LYS A 199 -7.82 -5.33 0.98
C LYS A 199 -8.62 -6.55 1.37
N ASP A 200 -9.75 -6.77 0.72
CA ASP A 200 -10.59 -7.92 1.02
C ASP A 200 -10.33 -9.07 0.04
N LYS A 201 -10.69 -10.26 0.42
CA LYS A 201 -10.42 -11.48 -0.34
C LYS A 201 -11.71 -12.26 -0.56
N ALA A 202 -11.96 -12.67 -1.79
CA ALA A 202 -13.05 -13.58 -2.13
C ALA A 202 -12.54 -14.86 -2.82
N GLY A 203 -13.39 -15.88 -2.86
CA GLY A 203 -13.03 -17.19 -3.44
C GLY A 203 -12.00 -17.96 -2.61
N ALA A 204 -11.37 -18.97 -3.22
CA ALA A 204 -10.31 -19.75 -2.58
C ALA A 204 -9.04 -18.89 -2.40
N ASP A 205 -8.15 -19.30 -1.48
CA ASP A 205 -6.96 -18.51 -1.11
C ASP A 205 -6.05 -18.19 -2.31
N ASP A 206 -5.99 -19.07 -3.31
CA ASP A 206 -5.15 -18.94 -4.51
C ASP A 206 -5.87 -18.31 -5.71
N VAL A 207 -7.10 -17.90 -5.56
CA VAL A 207 -7.86 -17.20 -6.61
C VAL A 207 -7.61 -15.70 -6.49
N TRP A 208 -7.24 -15.06 -7.59
CA TRP A 208 -7.13 -13.61 -7.67
C TRP A 208 -8.53 -12.99 -7.70
N ASP A 209 -9.02 -12.60 -6.52
CA ASP A 209 -10.31 -11.94 -6.36
C ASP A 209 -10.28 -11.07 -5.08
N PHE A 210 -10.18 -9.76 -5.30
CA PHE A 210 -10.01 -8.75 -4.26
C PHE A 210 -11.10 -7.68 -4.39
N PRO A 211 -12.31 -7.95 -3.86
CA PRO A 211 -13.45 -7.04 -3.96
C PRO A 211 -13.34 -5.83 -3.04
N ALA A 212 -14.37 -4.97 -3.07
CA ALA A 212 -14.52 -3.89 -2.11
C ALA A 212 -14.42 -4.39 -0.66
N VAL A 213 -13.86 -3.56 0.22
CA VAL A 213 -13.71 -3.87 1.65
C VAL A 213 -15.08 -4.17 2.28
N GLY A 214 -15.17 -5.30 2.98
CA GLY A 214 -16.41 -5.80 3.57
C GLY A 214 -17.27 -6.66 2.64
N LYS A 215 -16.80 -6.98 1.42
CA LYS A 215 -17.49 -7.86 0.47
C LYS A 215 -16.84 -9.24 0.34
N GLY A 216 -15.73 -9.48 0.99
CA GLY A 216 -15.00 -10.74 0.98
C GLY A 216 -15.11 -11.51 2.29
N CYS A 217 -14.01 -12.18 2.66
CA CYS A 217 -13.97 -13.10 3.81
C CYS A 217 -13.09 -12.60 4.97
N VAL A 218 -12.43 -11.45 4.85
CA VAL A 218 -11.60 -10.92 5.94
C VAL A 218 -12.49 -10.50 7.11
N ASP A 219 -12.20 -11.00 8.30
CA ASP A 219 -12.89 -10.59 9.54
C ASP A 219 -12.37 -9.23 10.03
N PHE A 220 -12.75 -8.17 9.31
CA PHE A 220 -12.35 -6.80 9.66
C PHE A 220 -12.76 -6.37 11.06
N PRO A 221 -13.96 -6.69 11.60
CA PRO A 221 -14.29 -6.37 12.99
C PRO A 221 -13.29 -6.95 14.00
N LYS A 222 -12.88 -8.21 13.83
CA LYS A 222 -11.85 -8.85 14.66
C LYS A 222 -10.49 -8.19 14.46
N PHE A 223 -10.09 -7.95 13.20
CA PHE A 223 -8.83 -7.29 12.83
C PHE A 223 -8.72 -5.88 13.45
N PHE A 224 -9.77 -5.06 13.33
CA PHE A 224 -9.82 -3.72 13.92
C PHE A 224 -9.75 -3.77 15.45
N GLY A 225 -10.48 -4.71 16.06
CA GLY A 225 -10.45 -4.91 17.52
C GLY A 225 -9.06 -5.29 18.06
N GLN A 226 -8.28 -6.07 17.29
CA GLN A 226 -6.91 -6.42 17.66
C GLN A 226 -5.97 -5.22 17.60
N LEU A 227 -6.05 -4.40 16.53
CA LEU A 227 -5.28 -3.15 16.42
C LEU A 227 -5.61 -2.19 17.58
N GLU A 228 -6.90 -2.04 17.91
CA GLU A 228 -7.36 -1.18 19.00
C GLU A 228 -6.85 -1.68 20.36
N ALA A 229 -6.99 -2.98 20.64
CA ALA A 229 -6.51 -3.60 21.87
C ALA A 229 -4.99 -3.46 22.05
N ALA A 230 -4.23 -3.45 20.97
CA ALA A 230 -2.78 -3.21 20.97
C ALA A 230 -2.40 -1.74 21.01
N GLY A 231 -3.35 -0.81 20.95
CA GLY A 231 -3.08 0.62 20.84
C GLY A 231 -2.43 1.02 19.52
N ASN A 232 -2.52 0.17 18.49
CA ASN A 232 -1.97 0.44 17.18
C ASN A 232 -2.91 1.36 16.37
N ASN A 233 -2.47 2.58 16.11
CA ASN A 233 -3.22 3.61 15.39
C ASN A 233 -2.69 3.83 13.95
N SER A 234 -2.10 2.82 13.34
CA SER A 234 -1.60 2.88 11.96
C SER A 234 -2.68 3.35 10.99
N PRO A 235 -2.36 4.24 10.05
CA PRO A 235 -3.29 4.65 9.01
C PRO A 235 -3.67 3.48 8.11
N PHE A 236 -4.83 3.60 7.48
CA PHE A 236 -5.34 2.65 6.52
C PHE A 236 -5.28 3.21 5.11
N SER A 237 -5.10 2.33 4.12
CA SER A 237 -5.33 2.62 2.71
C SER A 237 -6.19 1.51 2.11
N ILE A 238 -7.29 1.88 1.47
CA ILE A 238 -8.12 0.92 0.77
C ILE A 238 -7.40 0.50 -0.51
N GLU A 239 -7.29 -0.80 -0.74
CA GLU A 239 -6.80 -1.36 -1.98
C GLU A 239 -7.77 -2.40 -2.53
N ILE A 240 -8.15 -2.25 -3.81
CA ILE A 240 -9.10 -3.10 -4.52
C ILE A 240 -8.45 -3.47 -5.85
N GLU A 241 -8.39 -4.77 -6.18
CA GLU A 241 -7.79 -5.22 -7.43
C GLU A 241 -8.74 -6.08 -8.28
N PHE A 242 -9.97 -6.28 -7.80
CA PHE A 242 -11.02 -7.05 -8.49
C PHE A 242 -10.61 -8.50 -8.75
N THR A 243 -11.09 -9.07 -9.85
CA THR A 243 -10.66 -10.38 -10.35
C THR A 243 -9.50 -10.23 -11.33
N ALA A 244 -8.90 -11.34 -11.77
CA ALA A 244 -7.83 -11.32 -12.76
C ALA A 244 -8.26 -10.70 -14.12
N ALA A 245 -9.55 -10.55 -14.37
CA ALA A 245 -10.08 -9.84 -15.54
C ALA A 245 -10.12 -8.32 -15.38
N GLY A 246 -9.82 -7.82 -14.18
CA GLY A 246 -9.98 -6.41 -13.80
C GLY A 246 -11.44 -6.02 -13.60
N PRO A 247 -11.70 -4.73 -13.34
CA PRO A 247 -13.04 -4.18 -13.27
C PRO A 247 -13.67 -4.11 -14.67
N LYS A 248 -14.99 -4.15 -14.71
CA LYS A 248 -15.75 -4.06 -15.96
C LYS A 248 -15.65 -2.66 -16.61
N ASP A 249 -15.72 -1.63 -15.80
CA ASP A 249 -15.66 -0.23 -16.20
C ASP A 249 -15.34 0.68 -14.99
N LEU A 250 -15.16 1.96 -15.24
CA LEU A 250 -14.89 2.97 -14.20
C LEU A 250 -16.03 3.08 -13.18
N ALA A 251 -17.28 2.84 -13.59
CA ALA A 251 -18.42 2.91 -12.68
C ALA A 251 -18.36 1.81 -11.61
N GLU A 252 -17.91 0.61 -11.98
CA GLU A 252 -17.68 -0.48 -11.03
C GLU A 252 -16.56 -0.13 -10.03
N VAL A 253 -15.47 0.48 -10.49
CA VAL A 253 -14.39 0.94 -9.58
C VAL A 253 -14.92 1.98 -8.60
N ASN A 254 -15.62 3.00 -9.10
CA ASN A 254 -16.19 4.04 -8.26
C ASN A 254 -17.18 3.48 -7.23
N GLN A 255 -18.00 2.49 -7.64
CA GLN A 255 -18.93 1.84 -6.73
C GLN A 255 -18.21 1.01 -5.66
N ALA A 256 -17.13 0.30 -6.03
CA ALA A 256 -16.36 -0.50 -5.08
C ALA A 256 -15.65 0.39 -4.02
N VAL A 257 -15.13 1.54 -4.44
CA VAL A 257 -14.55 2.53 -3.51
C VAL A 257 -15.63 3.12 -2.59
N LEU A 258 -16.82 3.42 -3.12
CA LEU A 258 -17.94 3.90 -2.33
C LEU A 258 -18.46 2.84 -1.35
N ASP A 259 -18.62 1.59 -1.78
CA ASP A 259 -19.02 0.47 -0.91
C ASP A 259 -18.04 0.29 0.25
N SER A 260 -16.74 0.42 -0.02
CA SER A 260 -15.70 0.36 1.01
C SER A 260 -15.79 1.52 2.01
N ALA A 261 -16.10 2.73 1.51
CA ALA A 261 -16.34 3.91 2.34
C ALA A 261 -17.54 3.69 3.27
N GLU A 262 -18.67 3.23 2.73
CA GLU A 262 -19.88 2.94 3.50
C GLU A 262 -19.66 1.86 4.56
N TYR A 263 -18.92 0.81 4.21
CA TYR A 263 -18.53 -0.23 5.15
C TYR A 263 -17.72 0.34 6.33
N LEU A 264 -16.68 1.14 6.07
CA LEU A 264 -15.85 1.73 7.12
C LEU A 264 -16.62 2.72 8.00
N ILE A 265 -17.52 3.51 7.41
CA ILE A 265 -18.43 4.38 8.18
C ILE A 265 -19.32 3.55 9.10
N ALA A 266 -19.87 2.43 8.62
CA ALA A 266 -20.67 1.52 9.45
C ALA A 266 -19.86 0.87 10.60
N GLN A 267 -18.52 0.73 10.44
CA GLN A 267 -17.61 0.30 11.49
C GLN A 267 -17.22 1.45 12.45
N GLY A 268 -17.74 2.66 12.27
CA GLY A 268 -17.51 3.82 13.14
C GLY A 268 -16.29 4.66 12.79
N TYR A 269 -15.71 4.50 11.60
CA TYR A 269 -14.62 5.36 11.10
C TYR A 269 -15.15 6.64 10.46
N THR A 270 -14.32 7.68 10.47
CA THR A 270 -14.52 8.93 9.72
C THR A 270 -13.50 8.99 8.60
N LEU A 271 -13.93 9.34 7.38
CA LEU A 271 -13.09 9.42 6.17
C LEU A 271 -12.37 10.75 6.05
#